data_2b8e415e60015e00a9c2a87d3ce10966
#
_entry.id   2b8e415e60015e00a9c2a87d3ce10966
#
_cell.length_a   1.000
_cell.length_b   1.000
_cell.length_c   1.000
_cell.angle_alpha   90.00
_cell.angle_beta   90.00
_cell.angle_gamma   90.00
#
_symmetry.space_group_name_H-M   'P 1'
#
loop_
_entity.id
_entity.type
_entity.pdbx_description
1 polymer ?
#
loop_
_entity_poly.entity_id
_entity_poly.type
_entity_poly.pdbx_seq_one_letter_code
_entity_poly.pdbx_strand_id
1 'polypeptide(L)'
;MKAKVFVTLKASVLDPQGKAIKHSIELLGFEGISDIRQGKYFEIAIDGALSEQQARDEAVRMARDVLSNPIIEDFRVEIES
;
A
#
# COMPACT_ATOMS: atom_id res chain seq x y z
N MET A 1 8.49 -9.09 -15.54
CA MET A 1 8.73 -8.64 -14.14
C MET A 1 7.57 -7.77 -13.70
N LYS A 2 7.22 -7.86 -12.44
CA LYS A 2 6.10 -7.11 -11.87
C LYS A 2 6.55 -6.42 -10.59
N ALA A 3 6.16 -5.17 -10.41
CA ALA A 3 6.32 -4.47 -9.14
C ALA A 3 4.96 -4.38 -8.45
N LYS A 4 4.94 -4.70 -7.18
CA LYS A 4 3.76 -4.57 -6.32
C LYS A 4 4.01 -3.42 -5.36
N VAL A 5 3.13 -2.43 -5.35
CA VAL A 5 3.25 -1.26 -4.49
C VAL A 5 2.06 -1.21 -3.54
N PHE A 6 2.36 -1.22 -2.26
CA PHE A 6 1.36 -1.13 -1.19
C PHE A 6 1.47 0.25 -0.56
N VAL A 7 0.38 1.00 -0.56
CA VAL A 7 0.33 2.36 -0.03
C VAL A 7 -0.69 2.41 1.10
N THR A 8 -0.26 2.85 2.27
CA THR A 8 -1.13 2.96 3.45
C THR A 8 -0.94 4.30 4.11
N LEU A 9 -1.95 4.75 4.85
CA LEU A 9 -1.81 5.94 5.67
C LEU A 9 -0.79 5.69 6.77
N LYS A 10 0.01 6.71 7.10
CA LYS A 10 0.93 6.66 8.24
C LYS A 10 0.15 6.35 9.52
N ALA A 11 0.78 5.66 10.46
CA ALA A 11 0.14 5.25 11.71
C ALA A 11 -0.45 6.43 12.49
N SER A 12 0.16 7.61 12.38
CA SER A 12 -0.29 8.82 13.06
C SER A 12 -1.47 9.50 12.39
N VAL A 13 -1.82 9.09 11.17
CA VAL A 13 -2.93 9.70 10.40
C VAL A 13 -4.22 8.93 10.67
N LEU A 14 -5.29 9.65 10.94
CA LEU A 14 -6.61 9.06 11.15
C LEU A 14 -7.11 8.42 9.85
N ASP A 15 -7.65 7.21 9.97
CA ASP A 15 -8.24 6.47 8.85
C ASP A 15 -9.75 6.27 9.09
N PRO A 16 -10.59 7.21 8.64
CA PRO A 16 -12.04 7.10 8.84
C PRO A 16 -12.66 5.89 8.16
N GLN A 17 -12.11 5.47 7.01
CA GLN A 17 -12.61 4.30 6.28
C GLN A 17 -12.31 3.02 7.03
N GLY A 18 -11.09 2.88 7.56
CA GLY A 18 -10.71 1.74 8.38
C GLY A 18 -11.56 1.64 9.64
N LYS A 19 -11.84 2.76 10.27
CA LYS A 19 -12.70 2.80 11.47
C LYS A 19 -14.14 2.39 11.14
N ALA A 20 -14.68 2.84 10.03
CA ALA A 20 -16.02 2.47 9.59
C ALA A 20 -16.12 0.97 9.30
N ILE A 21 -15.10 0.40 8.65
CA ILE A 21 -15.03 -1.03 8.38
C ILE A 21 -14.96 -1.82 9.69
N LYS A 22 -14.12 -1.39 10.62
CA LYS A 22 -14.01 -2.03 11.93
C LYS A 22 -15.35 -2.06 12.66
N HIS A 23 -16.07 -0.95 12.65
CA HIS A 23 -17.39 -0.87 13.27
C HIS A 23 -18.37 -1.85 12.63
N SER A 24 -18.39 -1.93 11.30
CA SER A 24 -19.25 -2.89 10.58
C SER A 24 -18.93 -4.33 10.93
N ILE A 25 -17.64 -4.66 11.04
CA ILE A 25 -17.19 -6.01 11.42
C ILE A 25 -17.64 -6.35 12.83
N GLU A 26 -17.51 -5.41 13.77
CA GLU A 26 -17.97 -5.60 15.15
C GLU A 26 -19.48 -5.84 15.22
N LEU A 27 -20.25 -5.11 14.42
CA LEU A 27 -21.70 -5.30 14.37
C LEU A 27 -22.09 -6.68 13.84
N LEU A 28 -21.23 -7.30 13.02
CA LEU A 28 -21.47 -8.65 12.49
C LEU A 28 -21.00 -9.75 13.44
N GLY A 29 -20.46 -9.40 14.59
CA GLY A 29 -20.07 -10.35 15.62
C GLY A 29 -18.64 -10.86 15.58
N PHE A 30 -17.79 -10.29 14.74
CA PHE A 30 -16.37 -10.63 14.73
C PHE A 30 -15.69 -10.04 15.96
N GLU A 31 -14.89 -10.86 16.64
CA GLU A 31 -14.18 -10.47 17.85
C GLU A 31 -12.67 -10.51 17.66
N GLY A 32 -11.95 -9.83 18.54
CA GLY A 32 -10.50 -9.88 18.56
C GLY A 32 -9.81 -8.96 17.57
N ILE A 33 -10.57 -8.06 16.94
CA ILE A 33 -10.02 -7.10 15.97
C ILE A 33 -9.71 -5.79 16.68
N SER A 34 -8.43 -5.48 16.82
CA SER A 34 -8.01 -4.25 17.51
C SER A 34 -8.00 -3.03 16.60
N ASP A 35 -7.72 -3.21 15.31
CA ASP A 35 -7.66 -2.11 14.37
C ASP A 35 -7.82 -2.59 12.94
N ILE A 36 -8.28 -1.71 12.06
CA ILE A 36 -8.34 -1.96 10.61
C ILE A 36 -7.83 -0.70 9.92
N ARG A 37 -6.86 -0.89 9.03
CA ARG A 37 -6.30 0.17 8.20
C ARG A 37 -6.55 -0.16 6.74
N GLN A 38 -7.00 0.81 5.97
CA GLN A 38 -7.25 0.63 4.54
C GLN A 38 -6.13 1.28 3.75
N GLY A 39 -5.78 0.70 2.62
CA GLY A 39 -4.75 1.22 1.75
C GLY A 39 -5.03 0.94 0.29
N LYS A 40 -4.05 1.26 -0.54
CA LYS A 40 -4.10 1.05 -1.99
C LYS A 40 -3.05 0.04 -2.39
N TYR A 41 -3.33 -0.69 -3.46
CA TYR A 41 -2.41 -1.66 -4.04
C TYR A 41 -2.29 -1.43 -5.53
N PHE A 42 -1.06 -1.35 -6.03
CA PHE A 42 -0.78 -1.18 -7.46
C PHE A 42 0.07 -2.33 -7.98
N GLU A 43 -0.26 -2.83 -9.14
CA GLU A 43 0.59 -3.76 -9.88
C GLU A 43 1.14 -3.04 -11.09
N ILE A 44 2.45 -3.07 -11.24
CA ILE A 44 3.15 -2.41 -12.34
C ILE A 44 3.86 -3.48 -13.16
N ALA A 45 3.45 -3.64 -14.41
CA ALA A 45 4.17 -4.53 -15.34
C ALA A 45 5.41 -3.79 -15.82
N ILE A 46 6.57 -4.43 -15.68
CA ILE A 46 7.85 -3.83 -16.02
C ILE A 46 8.51 -4.60 -17.15
N ASP A 47 9.02 -3.87 -18.14
CA ASP A 47 9.73 -4.43 -19.27
C ASP A 47 10.93 -5.25 -18.78
N GLY A 48 11.09 -6.46 -19.36
CA GLY A 48 12.18 -7.36 -19.03
C GLY A 48 13.58 -6.86 -19.37
N ALA A 49 13.70 -5.73 -20.07
CA ALA A 49 14.98 -5.11 -20.36
C ALA A 49 15.67 -4.53 -19.13
N LEU A 50 14.92 -4.26 -18.06
CA LEU A 50 15.45 -3.72 -16.82
C LEU A 50 15.95 -4.85 -15.91
N SER A 51 17.03 -4.59 -15.18
CA SER A 51 17.47 -5.48 -14.11
C SER A 51 16.50 -5.36 -12.94
N GLU A 52 16.56 -6.32 -12.02
CA GLU A 52 15.74 -6.28 -10.81
C GLU A 52 15.98 -5.02 -10.01
N GLN A 53 17.24 -4.60 -9.87
CA GLN A 53 17.59 -3.38 -9.13
C GLN A 53 17.04 -2.14 -9.82
N GLN A 54 17.18 -2.05 -11.14
CA GLN A 54 16.62 -0.93 -11.91
C GLN A 54 15.10 -0.89 -11.80
N ALA A 55 14.43 -2.05 -11.86
CA ALA A 55 12.99 -2.12 -11.70
C ALA A 55 12.56 -1.65 -10.32
N ARG A 56 13.28 -2.05 -9.27
CA ARG A 56 13.00 -1.61 -7.91
C ARG A 56 13.17 -0.10 -7.76
N ASP A 57 14.26 0.45 -8.29
CA ASP A 57 14.55 1.88 -8.20
C ASP A 57 13.44 2.70 -8.88
N GLU A 58 13.01 2.26 -10.06
CA GLU A 58 11.92 2.93 -10.78
C GLU A 58 10.58 2.81 -10.05
N ALA A 59 10.30 1.63 -9.50
CA ALA A 59 9.05 1.41 -8.75
C ALA A 59 9.01 2.27 -7.47
N VAL A 60 10.11 2.36 -6.76
CA VAL A 60 10.22 3.23 -5.56
C VAL A 60 9.99 4.68 -5.93
N ARG A 61 10.59 5.12 -7.03
CA ARG A 61 10.44 6.48 -7.52
C ARG A 61 8.99 6.79 -7.90
N MET A 62 8.34 5.87 -8.61
CA MET A 62 6.92 6.01 -8.95
C MET A 62 6.04 6.05 -7.70
N ALA A 63 6.32 5.15 -6.75
CA ALA A 63 5.55 5.09 -5.51
C ALA A 63 5.64 6.40 -4.73
N ARG A 64 6.84 6.93 -4.60
CA ARG A 64 7.07 8.16 -3.85
C ARG A 64 6.48 9.39 -4.56
N ASP A 65 6.68 9.50 -5.87
CA ASP A 65 6.40 10.74 -6.60
C ASP A 65 5.00 10.78 -7.19
N VAL A 66 4.37 9.63 -7.43
CA VAL A 66 3.10 9.56 -8.17
C VAL A 66 2.02 8.78 -7.41
N LEU A 67 2.36 7.62 -6.84
CA LEU A 67 1.35 6.70 -6.32
C LEU A 67 0.97 6.97 -4.87
N SER A 68 1.80 7.69 -4.13
CA SER A 68 1.52 8.01 -2.73
C SER A 68 1.68 9.51 -2.48
N ASN A 69 1.13 9.94 -1.34
CA ASN A 69 1.39 11.24 -0.78
C ASN A 69 2.32 11.05 0.42
N PRO A 70 3.65 11.30 0.29
CA PRO A 70 4.60 10.98 1.36
C PRO A 70 4.38 11.75 2.66
N ILE A 71 3.59 12.82 2.61
CA ILE A 71 3.26 13.60 3.81
C ILE A 71 2.37 12.80 4.75
N ILE A 72 1.42 12.03 4.19
CA ILE A 72 0.42 11.31 4.98
C ILE A 72 0.44 9.79 4.77
N GLU A 73 1.20 9.30 3.79
CA GLU A 73 1.21 7.88 3.42
C GLU A 73 2.62 7.30 3.47
N ASP A 74 2.67 6.00 3.80
CA ASP A 74 3.87 5.17 3.64
C ASP A 74 3.64 4.23 2.46
N PHE A 75 4.72 3.71 1.89
CA PHE A 75 4.61 2.72 0.83
C PHE A 75 5.64 1.62 0.99
N ARG A 76 5.34 0.47 0.39
CA ARG A 76 6.25 -0.67 0.34
C ARG A 76 6.24 -1.21 -1.09
N VAL A 77 7.42 -1.55 -1.60
CA VAL A 77 7.58 -2.09 -2.95
C VAL A 77 8.13 -3.52 -2.88
N GLU A 78 7.51 -4.42 -3.64
CA GLU A 78 7.99 -5.79 -3.80
C GLU A 78 8.17 -6.06 -5.28
N ILE A 79 9.29 -6.68 -5.66
CA ILE A 79 9.56 -7.07 -7.04
C ILE A 79 9.34 -8.56 -7.19
N GLU A 80 8.56 -8.93 -8.21
CA GLU A 80 8.29 -10.31 -8.57
C GLU A 80 8.80 -10.54 -9.98
N SER A 81 9.73 -11.45 -10.11
CA SER A 81 10.31 -11.78 -11.42
C SER A 81 9.49 -12.77 -12.22
#